data_ac1aa2abe37529743107bf7c8245070b
#
_entry.id   ac1aa2abe37529743107bf7c8245070b
#
_cell.length_a   1.000
_cell.length_b   1.000
_cell.length_c   1.000
_cell.angle_alpha   90.00
_cell.angle_beta   90.00
_cell.angle_gamma   90.00
#
_symmetry.space_group_name_H-M   'P 1'
#
loop_
_entity.id
_entity.type
_entity.pdbx_description
1 polymer ?
#
loop_
_entity_poly.entity_id
_entity_poly.type
_entity_poly.pdbx_seq_one_letter_code
_entity_poly.pdbx_strand_id
1 'polypeptide(L)'
;MNPYPRRTFLRGVAGVLCWCVVVGCSENGTSAGESSAPAPIAQISVVKDLPTEFKDGEEKFNAFCSPCHGTQGTGSAQGPPLVHKIYEPSHHADFAFQRAAAQGVKAHHWKFGNMPRIEGVTADDVTQIIGYVRWLQRQAGIS
;
A
#
# COMPACT_ATOMS: atom_id res chain seq x y z
N MET A 1 -37.72 -14.35 -17.38
CA MET A 1 -38.63 -14.88 -16.35
C MET A 1 -37.86 -14.78 -15.03
N ASN A 2 -38.20 -13.80 -14.21
CA ASN A 2 -37.48 -13.52 -12.96
C ASN A 2 -38.49 -13.57 -11.79
N PRO A 3 -38.39 -14.54 -10.88
CA PRO A 3 -39.29 -14.65 -9.73
C PRO A 3 -38.58 -14.23 -8.45
N TYR A 4 -38.60 -12.96 -8.12
CA TYR A 4 -38.34 -12.53 -6.73
C TYR A 4 -39.59 -11.88 -6.15
N PRO A 5 -40.15 -12.38 -5.05
CA PRO A 5 -41.32 -11.79 -4.40
C PRO A 5 -40.91 -10.58 -3.54
N ARG A 6 -41.65 -9.49 -3.70
CA ARG A 6 -41.62 -8.30 -2.86
C ARG A 6 -42.12 -8.65 -1.46
N ARG A 7 -41.33 -8.42 -0.43
CA ARG A 7 -41.80 -8.41 0.96
C ARG A 7 -42.11 -6.99 1.39
N THR A 8 -43.39 -6.74 1.54
CA THR A 8 -43.96 -5.59 2.25
C THR A 8 -43.72 -5.75 3.75
N PHE A 9 -43.05 -4.79 4.39
CA PHE A 9 -43.03 -4.71 5.85
C PHE A 9 -43.90 -3.55 6.34
N LEU A 10 -44.85 -3.93 7.18
CA LEU A 10 -45.84 -3.08 7.83
C LEU A 10 -45.19 -2.17 8.90
N ARG A 11 -45.69 -0.97 8.98
CA ARG A 11 -45.43 0.02 10.03
C ARG A 11 -45.95 -0.46 11.38
N GLY A 12 -45.11 -0.39 12.41
CA GLY A 12 -45.50 -0.47 13.80
C GLY A 12 -44.95 0.76 14.52
N VAL A 13 -45.90 1.69 14.86
CA VAL A 13 -45.67 2.84 15.75
C VAL A 13 -45.90 2.39 17.17
N ALA A 14 -44.97 2.57 18.05
CA ALA A 14 -45.27 2.66 19.49
C ALA A 14 -44.15 3.48 20.17
N GLY A 15 -44.52 4.65 20.63
CA GLY A 15 -43.66 5.51 21.41
C GLY A 15 -43.62 5.06 22.88
N VAL A 16 -42.47 5.20 23.46
CA VAL A 16 -42.32 5.31 24.92
C VAL A 16 -41.26 6.37 25.21
N LEU A 17 -41.73 7.48 25.75
CA LEU A 17 -40.92 8.49 26.42
C LEU A 17 -40.39 7.89 27.72
N CYS A 18 -39.11 7.78 27.88
CA CYS A 18 -38.47 7.55 29.15
C CYS A 18 -37.45 8.66 29.42
N TRP A 19 -37.82 9.52 30.34
CA TRP A 19 -36.96 10.54 30.89
C TRP A 19 -36.06 9.89 31.93
N CYS A 20 -34.76 9.85 31.70
CA CYS A 20 -33.81 9.49 32.75
C CYS A 20 -32.73 10.56 32.89
N VAL A 21 -32.63 10.95 34.11
CA VAL A 21 -31.82 11.94 34.77
C VAL A 21 -30.34 11.73 34.51
N VAL A 22 -29.64 12.82 34.22
CA VAL A 22 -28.17 12.95 34.21
C VAL A 22 -27.63 12.75 35.62
N VAL A 23 -26.82 11.75 35.81
CA VAL A 23 -25.84 11.70 36.89
C VAL A 23 -24.46 11.61 36.24
N GLY A 24 -23.68 12.66 36.44
CA GLY A 24 -22.28 12.69 36.01
C GLY A 24 -21.43 11.71 36.81
N CYS A 25 -20.65 10.93 36.10
CA CYS A 25 -19.46 10.30 36.64
C CYS A 25 -18.32 10.57 35.67
N SER A 26 -17.39 11.36 36.16
CA SER A 26 -16.06 11.48 35.63
C SER A 26 -15.34 10.17 35.87
N GLU A 27 -14.97 9.46 34.81
CA GLU A 27 -13.99 8.40 34.89
C GLU A 27 -12.94 8.58 33.80
N ASN A 28 -11.79 8.95 34.26
CA ASN A 28 -10.51 8.73 33.64
C ASN A 28 -10.38 7.23 33.29
N GLY A 29 -9.99 6.96 32.11
CA GLY A 29 -9.57 5.59 31.93
C GLY A 29 -9.41 5.18 30.48
N THR A 30 -8.18 5.20 30.06
CA THR A 30 -7.56 4.09 29.37
C THR A 30 -7.69 4.07 27.85
N SER A 31 -6.65 4.58 27.25
CA SER A 31 -5.84 3.89 26.26
C SER A 31 -6.63 2.96 25.32
N ALA A 32 -7.32 3.54 24.38
CA ALA A 32 -7.61 2.85 23.13
C ALA A 32 -6.30 2.68 22.38
N GLY A 33 -5.95 1.42 22.12
CA GLY A 33 -4.76 1.04 21.37
C GLY A 33 -4.64 1.85 20.10
N GLU A 34 -3.61 2.64 20.06
CA GLU A 34 -3.17 3.40 18.92
C GLU A 34 -2.76 2.38 17.86
N SER A 35 -3.68 2.11 16.95
CA SER A 35 -3.34 1.51 15.67
C SER A 35 -2.41 2.49 14.99
N SER A 36 -1.12 2.30 15.17
CA SER A 36 -0.11 3.07 14.47
C SER A 36 -0.24 2.79 12.97
N ALA A 37 -1.05 3.61 12.32
CA ALA A 37 -0.90 3.81 10.89
C ALA A 37 0.57 4.17 10.65
N PRO A 38 1.24 3.57 9.65
CA PRO A 38 2.61 3.95 9.33
C PRO A 38 2.63 5.47 9.10
N ALA A 39 3.57 6.14 9.76
CA ALA A 39 3.77 7.57 9.63
C ALA A 39 3.79 7.94 8.14
N PRO A 40 3.15 9.05 7.74
CA PRO A 40 3.19 9.48 6.35
C PRO A 40 4.65 9.62 5.95
N ILE A 41 5.06 8.81 4.99
CA ILE A 41 6.40 8.87 4.40
C ILE A 41 6.56 10.30 3.92
N ALA A 42 7.63 10.95 4.36
CA ALA A 42 8.01 12.29 3.93
C ALA A 42 7.76 12.39 2.43
N GLN A 43 6.90 13.32 2.03
CA GLN A 43 6.50 13.49 0.64
C GLN A 43 7.77 13.58 -0.19
N ILE A 44 8.06 12.53 -0.95
CA ILE A 44 9.11 12.59 -1.96
C ILE A 44 8.61 13.64 -2.93
N SER A 45 9.17 14.84 -2.82
CA SER A 45 8.92 15.90 -3.79
C SER A 45 9.14 15.28 -5.15
N VAL A 46 8.17 15.40 -6.05
CA VAL A 46 8.26 14.92 -7.44
C VAL A 46 9.67 15.18 -7.92
N VAL A 47 10.45 14.12 -8.11
CA VAL A 47 11.86 14.26 -8.46
C VAL A 47 11.90 14.84 -9.86
N LYS A 48 12.22 16.12 -9.95
CA LYS A 48 12.03 16.95 -11.13
C LYS A 48 12.96 16.60 -12.28
N ASP A 49 14.08 15.96 -11.98
CA ASP A 49 15.14 15.71 -12.97
C ASP A 49 15.56 14.23 -12.95
N LEU A 50 14.71 13.34 -13.50
CA LEU A 50 15.06 11.95 -13.69
C LEU A 50 16.15 11.83 -14.77
N PRO A 51 17.34 11.28 -14.45
CA PRO A 51 18.37 11.04 -15.44
C PRO A 51 17.88 10.11 -16.57
N THR A 52 18.35 10.39 -17.79
CA THR A 52 17.87 9.68 -18.99
C THR A 52 18.02 8.18 -18.90
N GLU A 53 19.08 7.70 -18.25
CA GLU A 53 19.36 6.28 -18.06
C GLU A 53 18.32 5.53 -17.22
N PHE A 54 17.46 6.23 -16.46
CA PHE A 54 16.40 5.60 -15.65
C PHE A 54 15.00 5.75 -16.24
N LYS A 55 14.84 6.43 -17.39
CA LYS A 55 13.51 6.68 -17.99
C LYS A 55 12.80 5.40 -18.41
N ASP A 56 13.53 4.47 -19.02
CA ASP A 56 12.96 3.17 -19.41
C ASP A 56 12.53 2.38 -18.17
N GLY A 57 13.31 2.45 -17.09
CA GLY A 57 12.97 1.85 -15.81
C GLY A 57 11.73 2.46 -15.17
N GLU A 58 11.56 3.79 -15.25
CA GLU A 58 10.35 4.49 -14.80
C GLU A 58 9.12 4.06 -15.59
N GLU A 59 9.21 4.03 -16.93
CA GLU A 59 8.10 3.62 -17.80
C GLU A 59 7.64 2.20 -17.45
N LYS A 60 8.57 1.27 -17.33
CA LYS A 60 8.29 -0.13 -16.97
C LYS A 60 7.77 -0.26 -15.53
N PHE A 61 8.34 0.49 -14.60
CA PHE A 61 7.83 0.56 -13.24
C PHE A 61 6.37 1.01 -13.21
N ASN A 62 6.04 2.05 -13.97
CA ASN A 62 4.68 2.58 -14.04
C ASN A 62 3.70 1.58 -14.68
N ALA A 63 4.16 0.79 -15.65
CA ALA A 63 3.34 -0.22 -16.30
C ALA A 63 3.08 -1.45 -15.41
N PHE A 64 4.09 -1.95 -14.70
CA PHE A 64 4.05 -3.25 -14.04
C PHE A 64 3.97 -3.20 -12.51
N CYS A 65 4.50 -2.16 -11.88
CA CYS A 65 4.69 -2.11 -10.42
C CYS A 65 3.85 -1.05 -9.73
N SER A 66 3.75 0.14 -10.33
CA SER A 66 3.04 1.30 -9.79
C SER A 66 1.57 1.03 -9.42
N PRO A 67 0.79 0.19 -10.14
CA PRO A 67 -0.60 -0.09 -9.77
C PRO A 67 -0.76 -0.60 -8.33
N CYS A 68 0.23 -1.35 -7.84
CA CYS A 68 0.22 -1.85 -6.46
C CYS A 68 1.16 -1.04 -5.54
N HIS A 69 2.34 -0.64 -6.02
CA HIS A 69 3.37 -0.01 -5.18
C HIS A 69 3.33 1.52 -5.18
N GLY A 70 2.35 2.12 -5.85
CA GLY A 70 2.18 3.57 -5.93
C GLY A 70 3.18 4.26 -6.84
N THR A 71 2.85 5.48 -7.25
CA THR A 71 3.73 6.32 -8.06
C THR A 71 5.07 6.50 -7.35
N GLN A 72 6.17 6.36 -8.10
CA GLN A 72 7.53 6.46 -7.55
C GLN A 72 7.81 5.48 -6.38
N GLY A 73 7.07 4.38 -6.29
CA GLY A 73 7.27 3.39 -5.24
C GLY A 73 6.95 3.88 -3.83
N THR A 74 6.03 4.83 -3.69
CA THR A 74 5.63 5.40 -2.39
C THR A 74 4.63 4.54 -1.64
N GLY A 75 4.15 3.44 -2.25
CA GLY A 75 3.12 2.57 -1.70
C GLY A 75 1.71 2.99 -2.07
N SER A 76 0.76 2.09 -1.88
CA SER A 76 -0.67 2.30 -2.08
C SER A 76 -1.48 1.50 -1.07
N ALA A 77 -2.81 1.47 -1.25
CA ALA A 77 -3.67 0.58 -0.48
C ALA A 77 -3.49 -0.92 -0.85
N GLN A 78 -2.85 -1.23 -1.99
CA GLN A 78 -2.66 -2.59 -2.49
C GLN A 78 -1.27 -3.16 -2.23
N GLY A 79 -0.27 -2.31 -2.02
CA GLY A 79 1.10 -2.79 -1.86
C GLY A 79 2.02 -1.81 -1.13
N PRO A 80 3.11 -2.32 -0.57
CA PRO A 80 4.02 -1.53 0.25
C PRO A 80 4.84 -0.54 -0.57
N PRO A 81 5.36 0.53 0.08
CA PRO A 81 6.34 1.41 -0.54
C PRO A 81 7.63 0.65 -0.83
N LEU A 82 8.18 0.79 -2.03
CA LEU A 82 9.51 0.26 -2.40
C LEU A 82 10.64 1.25 -2.07
N VAL A 83 10.30 2.54 -1.94
CA VAL A 83 11.21 3.55 -1.40
C VAL A 83 11.05 3.57 0.12
N HIS A 84 11.61 2.56 0.75
CA HIS A 84 11.55 2.35 2.19
C HIS A 84 12.77 1.56 2.66
N LYS A 85 13.25 1.80 3.89
CA LYS A 85 14.45 1.18 4.44
C LYS A 85 14.41 -0.35 4.44
N ILE A 86 13.24 -0.97 4.57
CA ILE A 86 13.07 -2.43 4.44
C ILE A 86 13.62 -2.94 3.09
N TYR A 87 13.54 -2.13 2.03
CA TYR A 87 13.96 -2.50 0.68
C TYR A 87 15.36 -1.98 0.31
N GLU A 88 16.16 -1.55 1.28
CA GLU A 88 17.56 -1.19 1.05
C GLU A 88 18.37 -2.38 0.49
N PRO A 89 19.47 -2.13 -0.27
CA PRO A 89 20.23 -3.19 -0.91
C PRO A 89 20.80 -4.24 0.04
N SER A 90 21.13 -3.84 1.27
CA SER A 90 21.67 -4.73 2.30
C SER A 90 20.62 -5.72 2.86
N HIS A 91 19.34 -5.39 2.78
CA HIS A 91 18.24 -6.23 3.26
C HIS A 91 17.50 -6.92 2.10
N HIS A 92 17.20 -6.19 1.01
CA HIS A 92 16.60 -6.72 -0.21
C HIS A 92 17.50 -6.40 -1.41
N ALA A 93 18.47 -7.28 -1.65
CA ALA A 93 19.36 -7.15 -2.79
C ALA A 93 18.56 -7.22 -4.12
N ASP A 94 19.19 -6.76 -5.21
CA ASP A 94 18.54 -6.63 -6.53
C ASP A 94 17.90 -7.93 -7.01
N PHE A 95 18.53 -9.07 -6.73
CA PHE A 95 17.97 -10.36 -7.09
C PHE A 95 16.63 -10.66 -6.39
N ALA A 96 16.35 -10.04 -5.23
CA ALA A 96 15.06 -10.21 -4.55
C ALA A 96 13.91 -9.60 -5.37
N PHE A 97 14.15 -8.50 -6.06
CA PHE A 97 13.18 -7.91 -7.00
C PHE A 97 12.94 -8.82 -8.20
N GLN A 98 14.02 -9.39 -8.78
CA GLN A 98 13.91 -10.36 -9.88
C GLN A 98 13.05 -11.56 -9.49
N ARG A 99 13.33 -12.13 -8.32
CA ARG A 99 12.56 -13.26 -7.80
C ARG A 99 11.11 -12.88 -7.49
N ALA A 100 10.88 -11.70 -6.90
CA ALA A 100 9.55 -11.22 -6.57
C ALA A 100 8.68 -11.08 -7.84
N ALA A 101 9.22 -10.49 -8.90
CA ALA A 101 8.51 -10.36 -10.17
C ALA A 101 8.21 -11.72 -10.80
N ALA A 102 9.18 -12.64 -10.82
CA ALA A 102 9.07 -13.94 -11.47
C ALA A 102 8.19 -14.94 -10.72
N GLN A 103 8.18 -14.93 -9.38
CA GLN A 103 7.58 -15.97 -8.55
C GLN A 103 6.52 -15.45 -7.57
N GLY A 104 6.43 -14.13 -7.39
CA GLY A 104 5.65 -13.53 -6.32
C GLY A 104 6.37 -13.60 -4.98
N VAL A 105 5.72 -13.08 -3.94
CA VAL A 105 6.26 -13.04 -2.57
C VAL A 105 5.20 -13.47 -1.57
N LYS A 106 5.54 -14.37 -0.67
CA LYS A 106 4.74 -14.60 0.54
C LYS A 106 4.95 -13.41 1.49
N ALA A 107 3.87 -12.79 1.92
CA ALA A 107 3.91 -11.64 2.82
C ALA A 107 4.68 -11.95 4.11
N HIS A 108 5.64 -11.08 4.48
CA HIS A 108 6.49 -11.27 5.68
C HIS A 108 6.87 -9.96 6.40
N HIS A 109 6.78 -8.80 5.75
CA HIS A 109 7.03 -7.49 6.37
C HIS A 109 5.75 -6.66 6.56
N TRP A 110 4.77 -6.83 5.67
CA TRP A 110 3.58 -5.99 5.59
C TRP A 110 2.31 -6.82 5.59
N LYS A 111 1.17 -6.18 5.89
CA LYS A 111 -0.14 -6.83 5.96
C LYS A 111 -0.97 -6.70 4.67
N PHE A 112 -0.33 -6.43 3.53
CA PHE A 112 -1.02 -6.29 2.24
C PHE A 112 -1.43 -7.65 1.60
N GLY A 113 -1.03 -8.77 2.20
CA GLY A 113 -1.18 -10.08 1.57
C GLY A 113 0.02 -10.46 0.70
N ASN A 114 -0.10 -11.57 0.00
CA ASN A 114 0.96 -12.06 -0.87
C ASN A 114 1.00 -11.24 -2.17
N MET A 115 2.21 -10.93 -2.64
CA MET A 115 2.41 -10.36 -3.97
C MET A 115 2.31 -11.50 -5.00
N PRO A 116 1.44 -11.40 -6.02
CA PRO A 116 1.44 -12.36 -7.12
C PRO A 116 2.69 -12.19 -8.01
N ARG A 117 3.02 -13.20 -8.80
CA ARG A 117 3.98 -13.02 -9.89
C ARG A 117 3.44 -12.02 -10.90
N ILE A 118 4.31 -11.33 -11.60
CA ILE A 118 3.94 -10.32 -12.60
C ILE A 118 4.03 -10.93 -13.99
N GLU A 119 2.88 -11.03 -14.65
CA GLU A 119 2.83 -11.55 -16.01
C GLU A 119 3.33 -10.50 -17.01
N GLY A 120 4.03 -10.97 -18.05
CA GLY A 120 4.46 -10.14 -19.17
C GLY A 120 5.71 -9.29 -18.91
N VAL A 121 6.25 -9.27 -17.68
CA VAL A 121 7.51 -8.59 -17.38
C VAL A 121 8.69 -9.53 -17.60
N THR A 122 9.74 -9.08 -18.30
CA THR A 122 10.98 -9.83 -18.51
C THR A 122 12.02 -9.53 -17.42
N ALA A 123 13.03 -10.39 -17.31
CA ALA A 123 14.16 -10.15 -16.40
C ALA A 123 14.92 -8.85 -16.73
N ASP A 124 15.05 -8.53 -18.02
CA ASP A 124 15.68 -7.29 -18.47
C ASP A 124 14.85 -6.06 -18.09
N ASP A 125 13.51 -6.13 -18.21
CA ASP A 125 12.64 -5.07 -17.75
C ASP A 125 12.78 -4.86 -16.24
N VAL A 126 12.81 -5.94 -15.46
CA VAL A 126 13.01 -5.85 -14.01
C VAL A 126 14.37 -5.26 -13.67
N THR A 127 15.42 -5.53 -14.45
CA THR A 127 16.74 -4.90 -14.26
C THR A 127 16.66 -3.38 -14.40
N GLN A 128 15.95 -2.88 -15.40
CA GLN A 128 15.74 -1.45 -15.60
C GLN A 128 14.87 -0.84 -14.48
N ILE A 129 13.79 -1.55 -14.09
CA ILE A 129 12.94 -1.16 -12.94
C ILE A 129 13.77 -1.04 -11.66
N ILE A 130 14.66 -2.00 -11.38
CA ILE A 130 15.54 -1.95 -10.22
C ILE A 130 16.43 -0.71 -10.26
N GLY A 131 17.04 -0.41 -11.41
CA GLY A 131 17.85 0.80 -11.59
C GLY A 131 17.10 2.07 -11.18
N TYR A 132 15.86 2.20 -11.64
CA TYR A 132 14.97 3.31 -11.28
C TYR A 132 14.61 3.33 -9.78
N VAL A 133 14.18 2.21 -9.21
CA VAL A 133 13.84 2.11 -7.77
C VAL A 133 15.06 2.43 -6.90
N ARG A 134 16.25 1.93 -7.25
CA ARG A 134 17.49 2.23 -6.52
C ARG A 134 17.87 3.70 -6.62
N TRP A 135 17.63 4.31 -7.77
CA TRP A 135 17.80 5.75 -7.91
C TRP A 135 16.86 6.52 -6.97
N LEU A 136 15.55 6.19 -6.95
CA LEU A 136 14.59 6.79 -6.02
C LEU A 136 14.99 6.60 -4.55
N GLN A 137 15.45 5.40 -4.18
CA GLN A 137 15.94 5.12 -2.83
C GLN A 137 17.10 6.03 -2.45
N ARG A 138 18.08 6.19 -3.35
CA ARG A 138 19.22 7.12 -3.11
C ARG A 138 18.75 8.57 -2.94
N GLN A 139 17.75 9.05 -3.72
CA GLN A 139 17.18 10.38 -3.54
C GLN A 139 16.51 10.52 -2.15
N ALA A 140 16.00 9.45 -1.59
CA ALA A 140 15.42 9.40 -0.25
C ALA A 140 16.44 9.10 0.87
N GLY A 141 17.74 9.06 0.56
CA GLY A 141 18.80 8.76 1.53
C GLY A 141 18.87 7.28 1.98
N ILE A 142 18.36 6.37 1.15
CA ILE A 142 18.39 4.92 1.37
C ILE A 142 19.47 4.32 0.47
N SER A 143 20.48 3.63 1.08
CA SER A 143 21.62 3.04 0.36
C SER A 143 22.07 1.75 1.04
#